data_368c972e3e56da2ebb1e85c4d956082a
#
_entry.id   368c972e3e56da2ebb1e85c4d956082a
#
_cell.length_a   1.000
_cell.length_b   1.000
_cell.length_c   1.000
_cell.angle_alpha   90.00
_cell.angle_beta   90.00
_cell.angle_gamma   90.00
#
_symmetry.space_group_name_H-M   'P 1'
#
loop_
_entity.id
_entity.type
_entity.pdbx_description
1 polymer ?
#
loop_
_entity_poly.entity_id
_entity_poly.type
_entity_poly.pdbx_seq_one_letter_code
_entity_poly.pdbx_strand_id
1 'polypeptide(L)'
;MSAIPKEGKIPLHVYQRWLGESVPHMDKAKTFSKDHFSIFLLQWVTHLNFNNKTTLLDGVIPYISYVNQQQMKEISLVEVYPRLKSKKKNPQDSQEEIFDESIDFFKKEDSTTSLPSHLPLTITEENLKDMNFLLKNLYNIEGNMPLTINDFPTQTFLMKDLKLQPARLEEPKILIFHTHSQEAFKDSRPGKVEDTVVGLGQTLTDILRNQYGVGVIHDTGMYDVVNGREYRTNSYERAEKPILDLLKKHPSVEVVIDLHRDGVLDHVRLETNIQGKPTAKIMFVNGICKIASDGKMRSLDYLPNPYLEDNMAFSLQMQLKANELYPGLTRKIYIKPYRYSLHMKPKSLLIEVGAQTNTVEEA
;
A
#
# COMPACT_ATOMS: atom_id res chain seq x y z
N MET A 1 37.31 -0.03 25.40
CA MET A 1 36.20 0.77 25.97
C MET A 1 36.47 2.23 25.69
N SER A 2 35.94 2.76 24.60
CA SER A 2 36.04 4.19 24.26
C SER A 2 34.63 4.79 24.40
N ALA A 3 34.57 5.84 25.20
CA ALA A 3 33.35 6.51 25.62
C ALA A 3 32.60 7.11 24.40
N ILE A 4 31.30 6.86 24.35
CA ILE A 4 30.36 7.53 23.43
C ILE A 4 30.17 8.97 23.95
N PRO A 5 30.41 10.02 23.15
CA PRO A 5 30.13 11.38 23.55
C PRO A 5 28.64 11.59 23.69
N LYS A 6 28.19 12.10 24.81
CA LYS A 6 26.86 12.71 24.99
C LYS A 6 26.83 14.01 24.19
N GLU A 7 25.78 14.17 23.35
CA GLU A 7 25.57 15.30 22.43
C GLU A 7 26.50 15.30 21.22
N GLY A 8 26.25 14.42 20.26
CA GLY A 8 27.08 14.33 19.07
C GLY A 8 26.31 14.56 17.78
N LYS A 9 26.32 15.80 17.27
CA LYS A 9 26.10 16.01 15.83
C LYS A 9 27.32 15.44 15.12
N ILE A 10 27.14 14.34 14.42
CA ILE A 10 28.22 13.78 13.59
C ILE A 10 28.56 14.79 12.49
N PRO A 11 29.83 15.15 12.27
CA PRO A 11 30.19 16.15 11.26
C PRO A 11 29.79 15.73 9.83
N LEU A 12 29.30 16.66 9.04
CA LEU A 12 28.80 16.45 7.67
C LEU A 12 29.77 15.68 6.76
N HIS A 13 31.08 15.89 6.92
CA HIS A 13 32.11 15.21 6.11
C HIS A 13 32.21 13.70 6.37
N VAL A 14 31.86 13.24 7.59
CA VAL A 14 31.81 11.81 7.93
C VAL A 14 30.67 11.14 7.20
N TYR A 15 29.51 11.83 7.08
CA TYR A 15 28.37 11.35 6.30
C TYR A 15 28.65 11.32 4.80
N GLN A 16 29.31 12.35 4.29
CA GLN A 16 29.65 12.42 2.86
C GLN A 16 30.58 11.29 2.43
N ARG A 17 31.53 10.92 3.28
CA ARG A 17 32.44 9.80 3.01
C ARG A 17 31.71 8.46 3.04
N TRP A 18 30.85 8.25 4.05
CA TRP A 18 30.08 7.03 4.20
C TRP A 18 29.06 6.84 3.06
N LEU A 19 28.41 7.92 2.61
CA LEU A 19 27.46 7.91 1.48
C LEU A 19 28.16 7.60 0.15
N GLY A 20 29.37 8.13 -0.08
CA GLY A 20 30.16 7.84 -1.28
C GLY A 20 30.58 6.36 -1.38
N GLU A 21 30.78 5.71 -0.24
CA GLU A 21 31.17 4.29 -0.19
C GLU A 21 29.95 3.35 -0.24
N SER A 22 28.75 3.81 0.18
CA SER A 22 27.54 2.99 0.32
C SER A 22 26.57 3.07 -0.86
N VAL A 23 26.67 4.09 -1.74
CA VAL A 23 25.73 4.31 -2.86
C VAL A 23 26.47 4.75 -4.14
N PRO A 24 26.91 3.80 -4.97
CA PRO A 24 27.76 4.07 -6.15
C PRO A 24 27.12 4.93 -7.26
N HIS A 25 25.85 5.33 -7.16
CA HIS A 25 25.10 5.96 -8.26
C HIS A 25 24.37 7.26 -7.90
N MET A 26 24.77 7.97 -6.85
CA MET A 26 24.08 9.20 -6.39
C MET A 26 24.05 10.35 -7.39
N ASP A 27 24.96 10.41 -8.37
CA ASP A 27 25.01 11.50 -9.36
C ASP A 27 23.88 11.46 -10.40
N LYS A 28 23.18 10.34 -10.55
CA LYS A 28 22.06 10.20 -11.49
C LYS A 28 20.71 10.67 -10.93
N ALA A 29 20.61 10.93 -9.63
CA ALA A 29 19.35 11.29 -8.95
C ALA A 29 18.86 12.73 -9.21
N LYS A 30 19.63 13.57 -9.91
CA LYS A 30 19.27 14.99 -10.15
C LYS A 30 18.21 15.24 -11.22
N THR A 31 17.73 14.20 -11.93
CA THR A 31 16.78 14.34 -13.06
C THR A 31 15.36 13.85 -12.78
N PHE A 32 15.01 13.53 -11.54
CA PHE A 32 13.78 12.77 -11.22
C PHE A 32 12.63 13.65 -10.74
N SER A 33 11.96 14.37 -11.63
CA SER A 33 10.80 15.19 -11.23
C SER A 33 9.44 14.66 -11.74
N LYS A 34 9.36 13.46 -12.37
CA LYS A 34 8.16 13.12 -13.14
C LYS A 34 7.32 11.93 -12.65
N ASP A 35 7.83 11.03 -11.81
CA ASP A 35 7.11 9.77 -11.52
C ASP A 35 6.87 9.57 -10.02
N HIS A 36 5.83 10.20 -9.49
CA HIS A 36 5.58 10.29 -8.05
C HIS A 36 5.36 8.94 -7.35
N PHE A 37 4.59 8.03 -7.94
CA PHE A 37 4.32 6.72 -7.33
C PHE A 37 5.58 5.86 -7.24
N SER A 38 6.37 5.86 -8.30
CA SER A 38 7.61 5.08 -8.36
C SER A 38 8.69 5.64 -7.43
N ILE A 39 8.79 6.97 -7.35
CA ILE A 39 9.66 7.66 -6.38
C ILE A 39 9.19 7.34 -4.95
N PHE A 40 7.88 7.35 -4.71
CA PHE A 40 7.30 6.96 -3.44
C PHE A 40 7.65 5.51 -3.05
N LEU A 41 7.40 4.56 -3.93
CA LEU A 41 7.70 3.15 -3.67
C LEU A 41 9.18 2.93 -3.39
N LEU A 42 10.06 3.64 -4.10
CA LEU A 42 11.49 3.53 -3.90
C LEU A 42 11.96 4.22 -2.62
N GLN A 43 11.54 5.46 -2.38
CA GLN A 43 11.90 6.16 -1.15
C GLN A 43 11.48 5.35 0.06
N TRP A 44 10.37 4.61 -0.08
CA TRP A 44 9.92 3.70 0.93
C TRP A 44 10.80 2.43 1.04
N VAL A 45 11.08 1.77 -0.09
CA VAL A 45 11.94 0.56 -0.15
C VAL A 45 13.35 0.86 0.37
N THR A 46 13.88 2.04 0.05
CA THR A 46 15.24 2.44 0.46
C THR A 46 15.26 3.31 1.72
N HIS A 47 14.10 3.76 2.21
CA HIS A 47 13.96 4.78 3.27
C HIS A 47 14.71 6.11 2.98
N LEU A 48 15.05 6.38 1.71
CA LEU A 48 15.79 7.58 1.29
C LEU A 48 14.82 8.60 0.71
N ASN A 49 14.70 9.78 1.33
CA ASN A 49 14.05 10.93 0.71
C ASN A 49 15.11 11.79 0.00
N PHE A 50 15.18 11.69 -1.32
CA PHE A 50 16.18 12.39 -2.13
C PHE A 50 16.00 13.92 -2.17
N ASN A 51 14.85 14.42 -1.75
CA ASN A 51 14.56 15.85 -1.68
C ASN A 51 14.93 16.48 -0.33
N ASN A 52 15.22 15.67 0.69
CA ASN A 52 15.59 16.15 2.02
C ASN A 52 16.85 15.44 2.54
N LYS A 53 17.94 16.20 2.67
CA LYS A 53 19.24 15.67 3.12
C LYS A 53 19.25 15.06 4.51
N THR A 54 18.27 15.39 5.35
CA THR A 54 18.13 14.82 6.70
C THR A 54 17.53 13.41 6.71
N THR A 55 16.77 13.02 5.67
CA THR A 55 16.14 11.70 5.57
C THR A 55 17.10 10.60 5.15
N LEU A 56 18.30 10.94 4.67
CA LEU A 56 19.39 9.98 4.52
C LEU A 56 19.79 9.35 5.86
N LEU A 57 19.54 10.06 6.96
CA LEU A 57 19.76 9.57 8.34
C LEU A 57 18.62 8.66 8.82
N ASP A 58 17.38 8.94 8.40
CA ASP A 58 16.19 8.17 8.78
C ASP A 58 16.25 6.75 8.20
N GLY A 59 16.93 6.55 7.08
CA GLY A 59 17.17 5.22 6.49
C GLY A 59 18.11 4.34 7.32
N VAL A 60 18.92 4.92 8.19
CA VAL A 60 19.87 4.21 9.04
C VAL A 60 19.32 3.96 10.45
N ILE A 61 18.40 4.84 10.91
CA ILE A 61 17.81 4.75 12.24
C ILE A 61 16.30 5.05 12.12
N PRO A 62 15.44 4.03 11.94
CA PRO A 62 13.99 4.21 11.72
C PRO A 62 13.26 4.99 12.83
N TYR A 63 13.92 5.25 13.96
CA TYR A 63 13.36 5.89 15.14
C TYR A 63 13.62 7.42 15.21
N ILE A 64 14.51 7.96 14.38
CA ILE A 64 14.89 9.40 14.47
C ILE A 64 13.81 10.33 13.90
N SER A 65 13.15 9.98 12.80
CA SER A 65 12.04 10.78 12.27
C SER A 65 10.88 10.88 13.24
N TYR A 66 10.66 9.82 14.00
CA TYR A 66 9.65 9.74 15.05
C TYR A 66 9.94 10.67 16.23
N VAL A 67 11.19 10.75 16.68
CA VAL A 67 11.61 11.59 17.83
C VAL A 67 11.64 13.08 17.48
N ASN A 68 12.01 13.44 16.25
CA ASN A 68 12.06 14.84 15.80
C ASN A 68 10.68 15.49 15.61
N GLN A 69 9.61 14.71 15.44
CA GLN A 69 8.24 15.21 15.30
C GLN A 69 7.60 15.63 16.64
N GLN A 70 8.14 15.19 17.78
CA GLN A 70 7.60 15.58 19.09
C GLN A 70 7.81 17.06 19.45
N GLN A 71 8.55 17.83 18.67
CA GLN A 71 8.80 19.26 18.95
C GLN A 71 7.84 20.24 18.26
N MET A 72 6.86 19.79 17.49
CA MET A 72 5.86 20.67 16.86
C MET A 72 4.51 20.59 17.59
N LYS A 73 4.08 21.73 18.09
CA LYS A 73 2.92 21.96 18.98
C LYS A 73 1.57 21.53 18.38
N GLU A 74 0.72 20.97 19.27
CA GLU A 74 -0.68 20.64 19.08
C GLU A 74 -1.54 21.77 18.46
N ILE A 75 -2.41 21.38 17.53
CA ILE A 75 -3.61 22.14 17.18
C ILE A 75 -4.80 21.18 17.26
N SER A 76 -5.75 21.50 18.13
CA SER A 76 -6.98 20.73 18.38
C SER A 76 -8.03 20.95 17.29
N LEU A 77 -8.74 19.89 16.88
CA LEU A 77 -10.00 19.97 16.15
C LEU A 77 -11.08 19.18 16.89
N VAL A 78 -12.18 19.87 17.18
CA VAL A 78 -13.37 19.40 17.89
C VAL A 78 -14.50 19.12 16.89
N GLU A 79 -15.19 17.97 17.10
CA GLU A 79 -16.58 17.61 16.81
C GLU A 79 -17.13 17.72 15.36
N VAL A 80 -17.98 16.81 14.86
CA VAL A 80 -19.35 16.35 15.26
C VAL A 80 -19.77 15.16 14.37
N TYR A 81 -20.37 14.11 14.92
CA TYR A 81 -21.28 13.20 14.17
C TYR A 81 -22.42 12.66 15.04
N PRO A 82 -23.69 12.70 14.58
CA PRO A 82 -24.84 12.11 15.27
C PRO A 82 -25.07 10.64 14.88
N ARG A 83 -25.60 9.89 15.86
CA ARG A 83 -25.97 8.47 15.79
C ARG A 83 -27.09 8.17 14.80
N LEU A 84 -26.97 7.07 14.06
CA LEU A 84 -28.09 6.42 13.37
C LEU A 84 -28.41 5.06 13.98
N LYS A 85 -29.71 4.82 14.19
CA LYS A 85 -30.30 3.62 14.84
C LYS A 85 -30.38 2.43 13.88
N SER A 86 -29.99 1.25 14.36
CA SER A 86 -30.10 -0.05 13.67
C SER A 86 -31.53 -0.55 13.56
N LYS A 87 -31.92 -1.13 12.41
CA LYS A 87 -33.06 -2.01 12.25
C LYS A 87 -32.57 -3.46 12.08
N LYS A 88 -33.12 -4.35 12.90
CA LYS A 88 -32.89 -5.80 12.87
C LYS A 88 -33.53 -6.45 11.64
N LYS A 89 -32.81 -7.37 10.98
CA LYS A 89 -33.36 -8.39 10.07
C LYS A 89 -33.00 -9.80 10.55
N ASN A 90 -33.94 -10.71 10.34
CA ASN A 90 -33.91 -12.11 10.77
C ASN A 90 -33.00 -13.00 9.91
N PRO A 91 -32.46 -14.11 10.47
CA PRO A 91 -31.60 -15.03 9.76
C PRO A 91 -32.38 -16.24 9.26
N GLN A 92 -32.50 -16.39 7.96
CA GLN A 92 -32.73 -17.68 7.27
C GLN A 92 -32.67 -17.42 5.76
N ASP A 93 -31.52 -17.76 5.15
CA ASP A 93 -31.45 -18.46 3.87
C ASP A 93 -29.96 -18.69 3.55
N SER A 94 -29.58 -19.95 3.62
CA SER A 94 -28.30 -20.44 3.15
C SER A 94 -28.41 -20.67 1.64
N GLN A 95 -27.97 -19.73 0.83
CA GLN A 95 -27.56 -19.95 -0.55
C GLN A 95 -26.16 -19.37 -0.72
N GLU A 96 -25.29 -20.16 -1.35
CA GLU A 96 -23.96 -19.71 -1.78
C GLU A 96 -24.13 -18.51 -2.69
N GLU A 97 -24.05 -17.30 -2.14
CA GLU A 97 -23.99 -16.07 -2.92
C GLU A 97 -22.62 -16.00 -3.61
N ILE A 98 -22.68 -16.07 -4.93
CA ILE A 98 -21.59 -15.73 -5.85
C ILE A 98 -21.26 -14.26 -5.56
N PHE A 99 -20.16 -14.01 -4.84
CA PHE A 99 -19.70 -12.66 -4.53
C PHE A 99 -19.24 -11.98 -5.82
N ASP A 100 -20.04 -11.06 -6.32
CA ASP A 100 -19.62 -10.02 -7.23
C ASP A 100 -18.89 -8.94 -6.38
N GLU A 101 -17.57 -8.92 -6.45
CA GLU A 101 -16.69 -8.06 -5.63
C GLU A 101 -16.88 -6.56 -5.88
N SER A 102 -17.69 -6.16 -6.84
CA SER A 102 -17.71 -4.79 -7.35
C SER A 102 -18.74 -3.84 -6.73
N ILE A 103 -19.71 -4.31 -5.92
CA ILE A 103 -20.89 -3.49 -5.62
C ILE A 103 -21.02 -2.99 -4.17
N ASP A 104 -20.33 -3.56 -3.18
CA ASP A 104 -20.61 -3.24 -1.76
C ASP A 104 -19.78 -2.09 -1.16
N PHE A 105 -18.89 -1.47 -1.94
CA PHE A 105 -17.92 -0.48 -1.45
C PHE A 105 -18.49 0.93 -1.14
N PHE A 106 -19.67 1.27 -1.66
CA PHE A 106 -20.10 2.66 -1.85
C PHE A 106 -21.04 3.26 -0.83
N LYS A 107 -21.29 2.63 0.28
CA LYS A 107 -22.24 3.22 1.25
C LYS A 107 -21.67 4.27 2.20
N LYS A 108 -20.38 4.57 2.19
CA LYS A 108 -19.80 5.49 3.21
C LYS A 108 -18.48 6.19 2.85
N GLU A 109 -18.33 6.80 1.69
CA GLU A 109 -17.38 7.91 1.58
C GLU A 109 -18.15 9.17 1.17
N ASP A 110 -18.25 10.11 2.12
CA ASP A 110 -18.80 11.43 1.87
C ASP A 110 -17.98 12.17 0.81
N SER A 111 -18.64 12.52 -0.28
CA SER A 111 -18.16 13.47 -1.27
C SER A 111 -18.18 14.88 -0.68
N THR A 112 -17.23 15.21 0.18
CA THR A 112 -16.97 16.60 0.52
C THR A 112 -15.83 17.11 -0.34
N THR A 113 -16.18 17.91 -1.31
CA THR A 113 -15.30 18.86 -1.98
C THR A 113 -14.71 19.79 -0.95
N SER A 114 -13.57 19.45 -0.37
CA SER A 114 -12.77 20.33 0.46
C SER A 114 -11.47 20.67 -0.25
N LEU A 115 -11.16 21.96 -0.26
CA LEU A 115 -9.92 22.57 -0.75
C LEU A 115 -8.68 21.80 -0.24
N PRO A 116 -7.63 21.66 -1.07
CA PRO A 116 -6.46 20.87 -0.75
C PRO A 116 -5.52 21.62 0.19
N SER A 117 -5.70 21.46 1.47
CA SER A 117 -4.60 21.68 2.42
C SER A 117 -4.13 20.31 2.91
N HIS A 118 -3.42 19.60 2.08
CA HIS A 118 -2.81 18.31 2.44
C HIS A 118 -1.58 18.56 3.31
N LEU A 119 -1.81 18.92 4.57
CA LEU A 119 -0.76 18.85 5.59
C LEU A 119 -0.51 17.38 5.92
N PRO A 120 0.75 16.97 6.12
CA PRO A 120 1.05 15.62 6.57
C PRO A 120 0.29 15.31 7.86
N LEU A 121 -0.32 14.13 7.92
CA LEU A 121 -0.99 13.68 9.15
C LEU A 121 0.07 13.51 10.24
N THR A 122 -0.04 14.29 11.32
CA THR A 122 0.83 14.11 12.48
C THR A 122 0.39 12.86 13.24
N ILE A 123 1.26 11.85 13.29
CA ILE A 123 1.00 10.56 13.93
C ILE A 123 1.92 10.42 15.13
N THR A 124 1.34 10.27 16.32
CA THR A 124 2.07 10.02 17.58
C THR A 124 1.93 8.55 17.98
N GLU A 125 2.78 8.10 18.90
CA GLU A 125 2.68 6.77 19.46
C GLU A 125 1.34 6.52 20.16
N GLU A 126 0.79 7.54 20.83
CA GLU A 126 -0.51 7.49 21.49
C GLU A 126 -1.63 7.33 20.47
N ASN A 127 -1.56 8.07 19.36
CA ASN A 127 -2.51 7.95 18.27
C ASN A 127 -2.56 6.53 17.69
N LEU A 128 -1.42 5.87 17.60
CA LEU A 128 -1.33 4.51 17.08
C LEU A 128 -1.87 3.43 18.05
N LYS A 129 -2.12 3.78 19.31
CA LYS A 129 -2.78 2.93 20.31
C LYS A 129 -4.29 3.20 20.43
N ASP A 130 -4.80 4.24 19.77
CA ASP A 130 -6.20 4.62 19.81
C ASP A 130 -6.95 4.07 18.56
N MET A 131 -7.89 3.13 18.80
CA MET A 131 -8.70 2.55 17.73
C MET A 131 -9.53 3.58 16.97
N ASN A 132 -10.04 4.62 17.65
CA ASN A 132 -10.80 5.68 16.98
C ASN A 132 -9.92 6.48 16.03
N PHE A 133 -8.68 6.78 16.46
CA PHE A 133 -7.70 7.44 15.58
C PHE A 133 -7.37 6.56 14.37
N LEU A 134 -7.11 5.26 14.59
CA LEU A 134 -6.79 4.32 13.51
C LEU A 134 -7.93 4.26 12.49
N LEU A 135 -9.18 4.10 12.92
CA LEU A 135 -10.34 4.04 12.02
C LEU A 135 -10.63 5.37 11.33
N LYS A 136 -10.38 6.48 12.00
CA LYS A 136 -10.58 7.80 11.41
C LYS A 136 -9.55 8.12 10.31
N ASN A 137 -8.29 7.69 10.48
CA ASN A 137 -7.19 8.21 9.68
C ASN A 137 -6.45 7.16 8.83
N LEU A 138 -6.38 5.91 9.29
CA LEU A 138 -5.49 4.91 8.68
C LEU A 138 -6.21 3.68 8.12
N TYR A 139 -7.31 3.25 8.74
CA TYR A 139 -7.98 2.02 8.34
C TYR A 139 -9.46 2.22 8.02
N ASN A 140 -9.92 1.55 7.00
CA ASN A 140 -11.32 1.31 6.71
C ASN A 140 -11.58 -0.20 6.87
N ILE A 141 -12.67 -0.58 7.54
CA ILE A 141 -12.99 -1.99 7.82
C ILE A 141 -14.24 -2.36 7.05
N GLU A 142 -14.19 -3.44 6.28
CA GLU A 142 -15.34 -3.94 5.54
C GLU A 142 -16.45 -4.41 6.46
N GLY A 143 -17.66 -3.97 6.18
CA GLY A 143 -18.85 -4.37 6.94
C GLY A 143 -18.80 -4.00 8.42
N ASN A 144 -19.29 -4.89 9.27
CA ASN A 144 -19.36 -4.71 10.72
C ASN A 144 -18.43 -5.70 11.45
N MET A 145 -17.21 -5.90 10.94
CA MET A 145 -16.25 -6.75 11.63
C MET A 145 -15.87 -6.15 12.99
N PRO A 146 -16.07 -6.87 14.11
CA PRO A 146 -15.83 -6.36 15.47
C PRO A 146 -14.32 -6.42 15.81
N LEU A 147 -13.49 -5.76 15.01
CA LEU A 147 -12.06 -5.63 15.26
C LEU A 147 -11.80 -4.66 16.41
N THR A 148 -10.75 -4.93 17.15
CA THR A 148 -10.31 -4.16 18.31
C THR A 148 -8.88 -3.69 18.13
N ILE A 149 -8.37 -2.86 19.04
CA ILE A 149 -6.98 -2.41 19.01
C ILE A 149 -5.97 -3.58 19.08
N ASN A 150 -6.35 -4.71 19.66
CA ASN A 150 -5.52 -5.90 19.73
C ASN A 150 -5.30 -6.56 18.33
N ASP A 151 -6.18 -6.30 17.38
CA ASP A 151 -6.02 -6.74 15.99
C ASP A 151 -5.05 -5.84 15.21
N PHE A 152 -4.64 -4.70 15.79
CA PHE A 152 -3.71 -3.72 15.21
C PHE A 152 -2.53 -3.45 16.14
N PRO A 153 -1.60 -4.39 16.33
CA PRO A 153 -0.41 -4.19 17.15
C PRO A 153 0.59 -3.26 16.44
N THR A 154 0.20 -2.01 16.25
CA THR A 154 0.89 -1.01 15.43
C THR A 154 2.34 -0.78 15.84
N GLN A 155 2.66 -0.86 17.14
CA GLN A 155 4.04 -0.77 17.61
C GLN A 155 4.89 -1.93 17.09
N THR A 156 4.38 -3.15 17.17
CA THR A 156 5.06 -4.33 16.59
C THR A 156 5.22 -4.17 15.08
N PHE A 157 4.19 -3.66 14.39
CA PHE A 157 4.25 -3.41 12.95
C PHE A 157 5.36 -2.42 12.58
N LEU A 158 5.54 -1.34 13.36
CA LEU A 158 6.56 -0.33 13.09
C LEU A 158 7.98 -0.80 13.43
N MET A 159 8.13 -1.78 14.32
CA MET A 159 9.42 -2.34 14.70
C MET A 159 9.95 -3.39 13.73
N LYS A 160 9.12 -3.90 12.80
CA LYS A 160 9.56 -4.88 11.81
C LYS A 160 10.53 -4.24 10.81
N ASP A 161 11.66 -4.86 10.60
CA ASP A 161 12.60 -4.51 9.52
C ASP A 161 12.11 -5.13 8.21
N LEU A 162 11.45 -4.30 7.40
CA LEU A 162 10.86 -4.69 6.13
C LEU A 162 11.64 -4.15 4.92
N LYS A 163 12.87 -3.66 5.13
CA LYS A 163 13.74 -3.17 4.06
C LYS A 163 14.03 -4.27 3.05
N LEU A 164 14.20 -3.87 1.79
CA LEU A 164 14.77 -4.74 0.78
C LEU A 164 16.25 -4.98 1.07
N GLN A 165 16.66 -6.22 0.93
CA GLN A 165 18.09 -6.52 0.97
C GLN A 165 18.75 -6.07 -0.36
N PRO A 166 19.96 -5.47 -0.30
CA PRO A 166 20.70 -5.14 -1.50
C PRO A 166 20.84 -6.35 -2.42
N ALA A 167 20.69 -6.12 -3.73
CA ALA A 167 20.82 -7.17 -4.73
C ALA A 167 21.33 -6.60 -6.05
N ARG A 168 21.76 -7.49 -6.93
CA ARG A 168 22.06 -7.15 -8.31
C ARG A 168 20.77 -7.03 -9.11
N LEU A 169 20.79 -6.30 -10.22
CA LEU A 169 19.61 -6.15 -11.10
C LEU A 169 19.10 -7.48 -11.65
N GLU A 170 20.01 -8.45 -11.84
CA GLU A 170 19.68 -9.80 -12.31
C GLU A 170 18.99 -10.66 -11.23
N GLU A 171 19.08 -10.27 -9.97
CA GLU A 171 18.39 -10.93 -8.85
C GLU A 171 17.09 -10.19 -8.54
N PRO A 172 15.93 -10.64 -9.07
CA PRO A 172 14.68 -9.93 -8.87
C PRO A 172 14.32 -9.90 -7.38
N LYS A 173 13.96 -8.71 -6.90
CA LYS A 173 13.52 -8.47 -5.53
C LYS A 173 12.02 -8.25 -5.43
N ILE A 174 11.40 -7.85 -6.52
CA ILE A 174 9.99 -7.53 -6.58
C ILE A 174 9.34 -8.39 -7.66
N LEU A 175 8.17 -8.96 -7.37
CA LEU A 175 7.26 -9.57 -8.31
C LEU A 175 6.01 -8.72 -8.39
N ILE A 176 5.65 -8.26 -9.59
CA ILE A 176 4.39 -7.57 -9.87
C ILE A 176 3.54 -8.50 -10.73
N PHE A 177 2.27 -8.64 -10.41
CA PHE A 177 1.28 -9.38 -11.19
C PHE A 177 -0.11 -8.75 -11.03
N HIS A 178 -1.11 -9.30 -11.71
CA HIS A 178 -2.46 -8.77 -11.76
C HIS A 178 -3.47 -9.91 -11.71
N THR A 179 -4.12 -10.11 -10.57
CA THR A 179 -5.21 -11.09 -10.48
C THR A 179 -6.36 -10.72 -11.42
N HIS A 180 -6.57 -9.40 -11.63
CA HIS A 180 -7.54 -8.84 -12.57
C HIS A 180 -6.84 -8.04 -13.67
N SER A 181 -6.28 -8.74 -14.67
CA SER A 181 -5.49 -8.14 -15.75
C SER A 181 -6.29 -7.28 -16.73
N GLN A 182 -7.63 -7.45 -16.77
CA GLN A 182 -8.51 -6.72 -17.69
C GLN A 182 -9.00 -5.38 -17.12
N GLU A 183 -8.52 -4.99 -15.94
CA GLU A 183 -8.91 -3.72 -15.32
C GLU A 183 -8.38 -2.52 -16.11
N ALA A 184 -9.32 -1.75 -16.66
CA ALA A 184 -9.09 -0.61 -17.53
C ALA A 184 -9.54 0.69 -16.85
N PHE A 185 -9.04 1.83 -17.36
CA PHE A 185 -9.37 3.17 -16.93
C PHE A 185 -10.37 3.83 -17.89
N LYS A 186 -10.86 5.03 -17.55
CA LYS A 186 -11.92 5.73 -18.27
C LYS A 186 -11.62 5.95 -19.76
N ASP A 187 -10.36 6.21 -20.09
CA ASP A 187 -9.88 6.53 -21.44
C ASP A 187 -9.04 5.42 -22.06
N SER A 188 -9.02 4.23 -21.45
CA SER A 188 -8.37 3.06 -22.02
C SER A 188 -8.94 2.71 -23.38
N ARG A 189 -8.06 2.52 -24.36
CA ARG A 189 -8.44 2.10 -25.71
C ARG A 189 -8.80 0.62 -25.71
N PRO A 190 -9.89 0.20 -26.32
CA PRO A 190 -10.30 -1.19 -26.37
C PRO A 190 -9.19 -2.12 -26.89
N GLY A 191 -8.89 -3.18 -26.14
CA GLY A 191 -7.87 -4.18 -26.50
C GLY A 191 -6.42 -3.72 -26.38
N LYS A 192 -6.17 -2.55 -25.81
CA LYS A 192 -4.83 -2.02 -25.54
C LYS A 192 -4.42 -2.33 -24.11
N VAL A 193 -3.59 -3.34 -23.93
CA VAL A 193 -3.10 -3.78 -22.62
C VAL A 193 -2.26 -2.70 -21.94
N GLU A 194 -1.56 -1.88 -22.72
CA GLU A 194 -0.79 -0.76 -22.22
C GLU A 194 -1.63 0.34 -21.52
N ASP A 195 -2.93 0.34 -21.74
CA ASP A 195 -3.87 1.29 -21.14
C ASP A 195 -4.60 0.68 -19.91
N THR A 196 -4.18 -0.47 -19.44
CA THR A 196 -4.76 -1.18 -18.28
C THR A 196 -3.80 -1.21 -17.09
N VAL A 197 -4.21 -1.85 -16.00
CA VAL A 197 -3.32 -2.10 -14.84
C VAL A 197 -2.04 -2.84 -15.22
N VAL A 198 -2.07 -3.64 -16.31
CA VAL A 198 -0.86 -4.32 -16.82
C VAL A 198 0.13 -3.31 -17.39
N GLY A 199 -0.33 -2.30 -18.13
CA GLY A 199 0.52 -1.20 -18.60
C GLY A 199 1.09 -0.37 -17.46
N LEU A 200 0.27 -0.13 -16.42
CA LEU A 200 0.73 0.52 -15.19
C LEU A 200 1.83 -0.31 -14.49
N GLY A 201 1.64 -1.63 -14.36
CA GLY A 201 2.64 -2.56 -13.83
C GLY A 201 3.94 -2.57 -14.65
N GLN A 202 3.84 -2.45 -15.98
CA GLN A 202 5.02 -2.34 -16.85
C GLN A 202 5.76 -1.02 -16.60
N THR A 203 5.04 0.09 -16.51
CA THR A 203 5.63 1.40 -16.21
C THR A 203 6.38 1.37 -14.86
N LEU A 204 5.74 0.83 -13.83
CA LEU A 204 6.37 0.66 -12.51
C LEU A 204 7.62 -0.23 -12.58
N THR A 205 7.56 -1.32 -13.34
CA THR A 205 8.70 -2.22 -13.58
C THR A 205 9.87 -1.49 -14.21
N ASP A 206 9.60 -0.72 -15.27
CA ASP A 206 10.64 0.01 -16.01
C ASP A 206 11.31 1.07 -15.14
N ILE A 207 10.54 1.77 -14.33
CA ILE A 207 11.07 2.76 -13.40
C ILE A 207 11.94 2.08 -12.34
N LEU A 208 11.46 1.04 -11.68
CA LEU A 208 12.21 0.33 -10.65
C LEU A 208 13.52 -0.24 -11.20
N ARG A 209 13.52 -0.79 -12.40
CA ARG A 209 14.72 -1.38 -13.03
C ARG A 209 15.68 -0.32 -13.55
N ASN A 210 15.17 0.63 -14.33
CA ASN A 210 16.05 1.53 -15.10
C ASN A 210 16.52 2.73 -14.27
N GLN A 211 15.71 3.19 -13.33
CA GLN A 211 16.04 4.35 -12.51
C GLN A 211 16.67 3.98 -11.19
N TYR A 212 16.24 2.84 -10.62
CA TYR A 212 16.59 2.46 -9.25
C TYR A 212 17.47 1.21 -9.16
N GLY A 213 17.66 0.50 -10.27
CA GLY A 213 18.50 -0.68 -10.31
C GLY A 213 17.91 -1.86 -9.50
N VAL A 214 16.58 -1.87 -9.28
CA VAL A 214 15.89 -2.95 -8.56
C VAL A 214 15.43 -3.99 -9.58
N GLY A 215 15.85 -5.25 -9.41
CA GLY A 215 15.38 -6.36 -10.22
C GLY A 215 13.89 -6.63 -9.98
N VAL A 216 13.09 -6.64 -11.03
CA VAL A 216 11.63 -6.87 -10.98
C VAL A 216 11.25 -7.97 -11.97
N ILE A 217 10.37 -8.86 -11.55
CA ILE A 217 9.60 -9.73 -12.43
C ILE A 217 8.22 -9.10 -12.59
N HIS A 218 7.80 -8.84 -13.82
CA HIS A 218 6.44 -8.45 -14.12
C HIS A 218 5.75 -9.63 -14.81
N ASP A 219 4.83 -10.27 -14.12
CA ASP A 219 3.99 -11.33 -14.66
C ASP A 219 2.72 -10.74 -15.26
N THR A 220 2.50 -10.98 -16.54
CA THR A 220 1.36 -10.49 -17.31
C THR A 220 0.34 -11.58 -17.60
N GLY A 221 0.28 -12.60 -16.76
CA GLY A 221 -0.70 -13.67 -16.82
C GLY A 221 -2.13 -13.14 -16.73
N MET A 222 -3.04 -13.69 -17.54
CA MET A 222 -4.47 -13.31 -17.54
C MET A 222 -5.29 -14.27 -16.68
N TYR A 223 -5.31 -14.04 -15.38
CA TYR A 223 -5.96 -14.92 -14.41
C TYR A 223 -7.48 -14.72 -14.34
N ASP A 224 -7.96 -13.61 -14.83
CA ASP A 224 -9.37 -13.22 -14.95
C ASP A 224 -9.96 -13.50 -16.35
N VAL A 225 -9.26 -14.27 -17.20
CA VAL A 225 -9.75 -14.63 -18.53
C VAL A 225 -9.86 -16.15 -18.65
N VAL A 226 -11.05 -16.63 -19.03
CA VAL A 226 -11.33 -18.04 -19.30
C VAL A 226 -11.96 -18.17 -20.69
N ASN A 227 -11.40 -19.02 -21.54
CA ASN A 227 -11.88 -19.22 -22.92
C ASN A 227 -12.01 -17.90 -23.72
N GLY A 228 -11.07 -16.97 -23.51
CA GLY A 228 -11.04 -15.68 -24.21
C GLY A 228 -12.09 -14.66 -23.74
N ARG A 229 -12.74 -14.90 -22.61
CA ARG A 229 -13.71 -13.97 -21.99
C ARG A 229 -13.30 -13.63 -20.56
N GLU A 230 -13.54 -12.41 -20.16
CA GLU A 230 -13.36 -11.99 -18.76
C GLU A 230 -14.25 -12.85 -17.85
N TYR A 231 -13.63 -13.42 -16.81
CA TYR A 231 -14.28 -14.25 -15.81
C TYR A 231 -13.54 -14.11 -14.48
N ARG A 232 -13.99 -13.19 -13.64
CA ARG A 232 -13.32 -12.82 -12.37
C ARG A 232 -13.43 -13.90 -11.29
N THR A 233 -14.54 -14.67 -11.27
CA THR A 233 -14.74 -15.72 -10.25
C THR A 233 -13.53 -16.66 -10.23
N ASN A 234 -12.98 -16.93 -9.06
CA ASN A 234 -11.79 -17.77 -8.82
C ASN A 234 -10.50 -17.29 -9.53
N SER A 235 -10.37 -15.98 -9.83
CA SER A 235 -9.14 -15.44 -10.44
C SER A 235 -7.94 -15.53 -9.48
N TYR A 236 -8.15 -15.33 -8.18
CA TYR A 236 -7.13 -15.50 -7.14
C TYR A 236 -6.61 -16.95 -7.08
N GLU A 237 -7.49 -17.92 -7.14
CA GLU A 237 -7.13 -19.35 -7.16
C GLU A 237 -6.38 -19.71 -8.45
N ARG A 238 -6.75 -19.12 -9.58
CA ARG A 238 -6.03 -19.34 -10.85
C ARG A 238 -4.64 -18.70 -10.84
N ALA A 239 -4.46 -17.56 -10.17
CA ALA A 239 -3.18 -16.88 -10.03
C ALA A 239 -2.24 -17.59 -9.03
N GLU A 240 -2.79 -18.21 -7.98
CA GLU A 240 -2.02 -18.74 -6.84
C GLU A 240 -0.89 -19.67 -7.30
N LYS A 241 -1.20 -20.71 -8.05
CA LYS A 241 -0.19 -21.68 -8.44
C LYS A 241 0.89 -21.11 -9.37
N PRO A 242 0.59 -20.39 -10.46
CA PRO A 242 1.60 -19.74 -11.30
C PRO A 242 2.53 -18.79 -10.50
N ILE A 243 1.97 -17.98 -9.63
CA ILE A 243 2.76 -17.03 -8.82
C ILE A 243 3.66 -17.76 -7.81
N LEU A 244 3.15 -18.81 -7.15
CA LEU A 244 3.98 -19.64 -6.25
C LEU A 244 5.11 -20.35 -7.02
N ASP A 245 4.87 -20.82 -8.24
CA ASP A 245 5.90 -21.42 -9.08
C ASP A 245 6.99 -20.40 -9.48
N LEU A 246 6.60 -19.13 -9.78
CA LEU A 246 7.54 -18.04 -10.01
C LEU A 246 8.37 -17.71 -8.74
N LEU A 247 7.74 -17.63 -7.58
CA LEU A 247 8.42 -17.39 -6.30
C LEU A 247 9.40 -18.51 -5.96
N LYS A 248 9.04 -19.77 -6.26
CA LYS A 248 9.94 -20.92 -6.09
C LYS A 248 11.13 -20.84 -7.03
N LYS A 249 10.93 -20.42 -8.28
CA LYS A 249 11.99 -20.26 -9.28
C LYS A 249 12.92 -19.08 -8.96
N HIS A 250 12.39 -18.04 -8.32
CA HIS A 250 13.11 -16.81 -7.99
C HIS A 250 13.08 -16.54 -6.47
N PRO A 251 13.83 -17.28 -5.67
CA PRO A 251 13.81 -17.18 -4.19
C PRO A 251 14.34 -15.82 -3.68
N SER A 252 15.02 -15.05 -4.51
CA SER A 252 15.50 -13.70 -4.21
C SER A 252 14.37 -12.66 -4.10
N VAL A 253 13.17 -12.96 -4.62
CA VAL A 253 12.00 -12.08 -4.51
C VAL A 253 11.59 -11.93 -3.05
N GLU A 254 11.52 -10.69 -2.60
CA GLU A 254 11.15 -10.32 -1.22
C GLU A 254 9.78 -9.63 -1.14
N VAL A 255 9.38 -8.93 -2.18
CA VAL A 255 8.11 -8.19 -2.26
C VAL A 255 7.26 -8.74 -3.38
N VAL A 256 5.98 -8.92 -3.10
CA VAL A 256 4.97 -9.34 -4.08
C VAL A 256 3.88 -8.28 -4.15
N ILE A 257 3.56 -7.82 -5.34
CA ILE A 257 2.55 -6.79 -5.58
C ILE A 257 1.49 -7.34 -6.53
N ASP A 258 0.26 -7.47 -6.04
CA ASP A 258 -0.93 -7.65 -6.85
C ASP A 258 -1.50 -6.26 -7.15
N LEU A 259 -1.34 -5.80 -8.38
CA LEU A 259 -1.63 -4.42 -8.77
C LEU A 259 -2.95 -4.34 -9.50
N HIS A 260 -3.86 -3.57 -8.95
CA HIS A 260 -5.25 -3.39 -9.35
C HIS A 260 -5.62 -1.92 -9.54
N ARG A 261 -6.83 -1.69 -10.01
CA ARG A 261 -7.59 -0.45 -9.83
C ARG A 261 -8.91 -0.77 -9.15
N ASP A 262 -9.40 0.14 -8.32
CA ASP A 262 -10.67 -0.03 -7.59
C ASP A 262 -11.90 0.06 -8.50
N GLY A 263 -13.02 -0.47 -8.06
CA GLY A 263 -14.35 -0.31 -8.67
C GLY A 263 -15.18 0.71 -7.90
N VAL A 264 -15.61 1.80 -8.54
CA VAL A 264 -16.38 2.86 -7.90
C VAL A 264 -17.64 3.20 -8.70
N LEU A 265 -18.60 3.92 -8.09
CA LEU A 265 -19.73 4.47 -8.84
C LEU A 265 -19.24 5.49 -9.87
N ASP A 266 -19.88 5.59 -11.02
CA ASP A 266 -19.42 6.38 -12.17
C ASP A 266 -19.19 7.86 -11.88
N HIS A 267 -19.86 8.41 -10.86
CA HIS A 267 -19.67 9.80 -10.43
C HIS A 267 -18.54 10.01 -9.41
N VAL A 268 -17.94 8.95 -8.91
CA VAL A 268 -16.84 9.02 -7.92
C VAL A 268 -15.51 9.14 -8.65
N ARG A 269 -14.68 10.11 -8.24
CA ARG A 269 -13.33 10.32 -8.74
C ARG A 269 -12.33 10.08 -7.60
N LEU A 270 -11.42 9.16 -7.77
CA LEU A 270 -10.34 8.88 -6.82
C LEU A 270 -9.07 9.64 -7.24
N GLU A 271 -9.13 10.96 -7.11
CA GLU A 271 -8.13 11.90 -7.63
C GLU A 271 -7.59 12.79 -6.51
N THR A 272 -6.34 13.16 -6.63
CA THR A 272 -5.67 14.16 -5.81
C THR A 272 -4.71 14.97 -6.70
N ASN A 273 -4.13 16.03 -6.15
CA ASN A 273 -3.10 16.79 -6.84
C ASN A 273 -1.76 16.60 -6.11
N ILE A 274 -0.80 16.01 -6.80
CA ILE A 274 0.56 15.82 -6.29
C ILE A 274 1.51 16.71 -7.09
N GLN A 275 2.08 17.71 -6.44
CA GLN A 275 3.03 18.64 -7.05
C GLN A 275 2.52 19.30 -8.35
N GLY A 276 1.23 19.63 -8.39
CA GLY A 276 0.59 20.27 -9.53
C GLY A 276 0.02 19.32 -10.59
N LYS A 277 0.17 18.00 -10.42
CA LYS A 277 -0.37 16.99 -11.35
C LYS A 277 -1.60 16.30 -10.77
N PRO A 278 -2.70 16.18 -11.53
CA PRO A 278 -3.77 15.25 -11.21
C PRO A 278 -3.20 13.84 -11.10
N THR A 279 -3.51 13.15 -10.02
CA THR A 279 -2.93 11.84 -9.69
C THR A 279 -4.00 10.96 -9.08
N ALA A 280 -4.11 9.73 -9.55
CA ALA A 280 -5.00 8.73 -8.96
C ALA A 280 -4.57 8.41 -7.52
N LYS A 281 -5.54 8.39 -6.60
CA LYS A 281 -5.28 7.97 -5.22
C LYS A 281 -5.01 6.48 -5.16
N ILE A 282 -4.09 6.07 -4.30
CA ILE A 282 -3.79 4.66 -4.07
C ILE A 282 -4.42 4.16 -2.77
N MET A 283 -4.70 2.86 -2.69
CA MET A 283 -5.19 2.19 -1.50
C MET A 283 -4.48 0.85 -1.32
N PHE A 284 -4.08 0.55 -0.09
CA PHE A 284 -3.60 -0.78 0.28
C PHE A 284 -4.76 -1.61 0.82
N VAL A 285 -4.83 -2.87 0.43
CA VAL A 285 -5.83 -3.82 0.92
C VAL A 285 -5.15 -4.90 1.75
N ASN A 286 -5.68 -5.18 2.94
CA ASN A 286 -5.25 -6.27 3.80
C ASN A 286 -6.38 -7.27 4.01
N GLY A 287 -6.14 -8.51 3.62
CA GLY A 287 -7.03 -9.63 3.87
C GLY A 287 -6.66 -10.34 5.17
N ILE A 288 -7.55 -10.29 6.17
CA ILE A 288 -7.23 -10.78 7.53
C ILE A 288 -7.61 -12.23 7.80
N CYS A 289 -8.22 -12.94 6.83
CA CYS A 289 -8.63 -14.34 6.96
C CYS A 289 -9.51 -14.61 8.18
N LYS A 290 -10.38 -13.68 8.50
CA LYS A 290 -11.33 -13.75 9.60
C LYS A 290 -12.68 -13.18 9.16
N ILE A 291 -13.77 -13.77 9.64
CA ILE A 291 -15.14 -13.29 9.46
C ILE A 291 -15.80 -13.00 10.79
N ALA A 292 -16.78 -12.10 10.77
CA ALA A 292 -17.64 -11.85 11.92
C ALA A 292 -18.70 -12.95 12.03
N SER A 293 -18.76 -13.62 13.18
CA SER A 293 -19.81 -14.61 13.53
C SER A 293 -20.18 -14.45 14.99
N ASP A 294 -21.48 -14.29 15.28
CA ASP A 294 -22.01 -14.12 16.64
C ASP A 294 -21.31 -12.99 17.44
N GLY A 295 -21.03 -11.87 16.76
CA GLY A 295 -20.39 -10.71 17.37
C GLY A 295 -18.89 -10.90 17.68
N LYS A 296 -18.26 -11.97 17.19
CA LYS A 296 -16.83 -12.26 17.38
C LYS A 296 -16.17 -12.51 16.03
N MET A 297 -14.87 -12.23 15.97
CA MET A 297 -14.04 -12.63 14.83
C MET A 297 -13.69 -14.12 14.92
N ARG A 298 -13.89 -14.85 13.82
CA ARG A 298 -13.50 -16.26 13.67
C ARG A 298 -12.52 -16.40 12.50
N SER A 299 -11.44 -17.14 12.71
CA SER A 299 -10.48 -17.45 11.64
C SER A 299 -11.13 -18.32 10.56
N LEU A 300 -10.71 -18.10 9.33
CA LEU A 300 -11.02 -18.94 8.18
C LEU A 300 -9.91 -19.98 8.03
N ASP A 301 -10.02 -21.11 8.75
CA ASP A 301 -8.96 -22.13 8.81
C ASP A 301 -8.66 -22.76 7.45
N TYR A 302 -9.60 -22.70 6.51
CA TYR A 302 -9.42 -23.15 5.13
C TYR A 302 -8.69 -22.12 4.24
N LEU A 303 -8.46 -20.90 4.74
CA LEU A 303 -7.70 -19.83 4.06
C LEU A 303 -6.52 -19.38 4.93
N PRO A 304 -5.50 -20.21 5.17
CA PRO A 304 -4.37 -19.82 6.00
C PRO A 304 -3.59 -18.66 5.37
N ASN A 305 -3.24 -17.67 6.18
CA ASN A 305 -2.32 -16.61 5.82
C ASN A 305 -1.20 -16.51 6.87
N PRO A 306 -0.07 -17.22 6.67
CA PRO A 306 1.03 -17.23 7.63
C PRO A 306 1.76 -15.89 7.72
N TYR A 307 1.54 -14.99 6.76
CA TYR A 307 2.23 -13.71 6.63
C TYR A 307 1.34 -12.50 6.96
N LEU A 308 0.17 -12.74 7.56
CA LEU A 308 -0.80 -11.68 7.85
C LEU A 308 -0.16 -10.50 8.60
N GLU A 309 0.56 -10.78 9.67
CA GLU A 309 1.19 -9.73 10.49
C GLU A 309 2.26 -8.95 9.71
N ASP A 310 3.07 -9.63 8.91
CA ASP A 310 4.09 -8.98 8.08
C ASP A 310 3.47 -8.08 7.02
N ASN A 311 2.39 -8.54 6.37
CA ASN A 311 1.72 -7.78 5.33
C ASN A 311 0.95 -6.57 5.90
N MET A 312 0.33 -6.70 7.07
CA MET A 312 -0.28 -5.58 7.77
C MET A 312 0.77 -4.54 8.20
N ALA A 313 1.92 -5.01 8.70
CA ALA A 313 3.03 -4.12 9.04
C ALA A 313 3.56 -3.40 7.80
N PHE A 314 3.69 -4.12 6.68
CA PHE A 314 4.20 -3.58 5.44
C PHE A 314 3.29 -2.50 4.88
N SER A 315 1.98 -2.76 4.78
CA SER A 315 1.00 -1.76 4.33
C SER A 315 0.92 -0.55 5.26
N LEU A 316 1.02 -0.74 6.58
CA LEU A 316 1.04 0.38 7.53
C LEU A 316 2.28 1.26 7.34
N GLN A 317 3.48 0.67 7.26
CA GLN A 317 4.71 1.43 7.03
C GLN A 317 4.66 2.18 5.69
N MET A 318 4.11 1.56 4.63
CA MET A 318 3.84 2.19 3.34
C MET A 318 2.90 3.38 3.46
N GLN A 319 1.77 3.20 4.13
CA GLN A 319 0.77 4.24 4.35
C GLN A 319 1.35 5.46 5.07
N LEU A 320 2.12 5.21 6.13
CA LEU A 320 2.75 6.28 6.91
C LEU A 320 3.78 7.03 6.08
N LYS A 321 4.60 6.32 5.31
CA LYS A 321 5.61 6.93 4.45
C LYS A 321 4.99 7.72 3.30
N ALA A 322 3.90 7.22 2.73
CA ALA A 322 3.12 7.94 1.72
C ALA A 322 2.53 9.24 2.27
N ASN A 323 1.96 9.21 3.47
CA ASN A 323 1.43 10.41 4.12
C ASN A 323 2.52 11.45 4.41
N GLU A 324 3.73 11.00 4.75
CA GLU A 324 4.87 11.90 4.98
C GLU A 324 5.34 12.57 3.68
N LEU A 325 5.50 11.80 2.60
CA LEU A 325 6.12 12.26 1.36
C LEU A 325 5.12 12.91 0.39
N TYR A 326 3.91 12.38 0.35
CA TYR A 326 2.85 12.76 -0.60
C TYR A 326 1.50 12.82 0.12
N PRO A 327 1.28 13.84 0.98
CA PRO A 327 0.02 13.98 1.71
C PRO A 327 -1.17 13.99 0.75
N GLY A 328 -2.17 13.15 1.05
CA GLY A 328 -3.38 13.02 0.24
C GLY A 328 -3.29 12.03 -0.93
N LEU A 329 -2.12 11.42 -1.18
CA LEU A 329 -1.98 10.38 -2.20
C LEU A 329 -2.72 9.10 -1.83
N THR A 330 -2.67 8.69 -0.56
CA THR A 330 -3.27 7.43 -0.13
C THR A 330 -4.68 7.63 0.42
N ARG A 331 -5.53 6.66 0.14
CA ARG A 331 -6.75 6.37 0.88
C ARG A 331 -6.40 5.55 2.12
N LYS A 332 -7.35 5.38 3.04
CA LYS A 332 -7.15 4.49 4.20
C LYS A 332 -6.93 3.05 3.76
N ILE A 333 -6.07 2.34 4.47
CA ILE A 333 -5.87 0.89 4.26
C ILE A 333 -7.21 0.18 4.45
N TYR A 334 -7.60 -0.67 3.48
CA TYR A 334 -8.85 -1.39 3.53
C TYR A 334 -8.65 -2.80 4.10
N ILE A 335 -9.35 -3.07 5.19
CA ILE A 335 -9.33 -4.37 5.87
C ILE A 335 -10.51 -5.21 5.38
N LYS A 336 -10.21 -6.35 4.76
CA LYS A 336 -11.18 -7.28 4.18
C LYS A 336 -11.10 -8.66 4.84
N PRO A 337 -12.19 -9.46 4.82
CA PRO A 337 -12.27 -10.72 5.56
C PRO A 337 -11.45 -11.87 4.96
N TYR A 338 -11.25 -11.91 3.64
CA TYR A 338 -10.56 -13.01 2.96
C TYR A 338 -9.05 -12.78 2.82
N ARG A 339 -8.31 -13.73 2.26
CA ARG A 339 -6.84 -13.63 2.16
C ARG A 339 -6.33 -13.01 0.86
N TYR A 340 -7.13 -13.06 -0.21
CA TYR A 340 -6.70 -12.65 -1.56
C TYR A 340 -5.36 -13.33 -1.96
N SER A 341 -4.45 -12.62 -2.59
CA SER A 341 -3.11 -13.09 -2.94
C SER A 341 -2.06 -12.93 -1.82
N LEU A 342 -2.44 -12.38 -0.64
CA LEU A 342 -1.52 -11.91 0.39
C LEU A 342 -0.87 -13.02 1.24
N HIS A 343 -1.19 -14.28 1.01
CA HIS A 343 -0.66 -15.44 1.76
C HIS A 343 0.59 -16.05 1.12
N MET A 344 0.99 -15.59 -0.06
CA MET A 344 2.04 -16.24 -0.85
C MET A 344 3.45 -15.91 -0.35
N LYS A 345 3.64 -14.74 0.27
CA LYS A 345 4.94 -14.30 0.79
C LYS A 345 4.78 -13.20 1.85
N PRO A 346 5.72 -13.03 2.80
CA PRO A 346 5.82 -11.79 3.58
C PRO A 346 6.12 -10.61 2.64
N LYS A 347 5.75 -9.41 3.04
CA LYS A 347 5.80 -8.18 2.23
C LYS A 347 4.97 -8.29 0.93
N SER A 348 3.81 -8.95 1.00
CA SER A 348 2.81 -8.91 -0.08
C SER A 348 1.91 -7.70 0.08
N LEU A 349 1.62 -7.04 -1.04
CA LEU A 349 0.68 -5.93 -1.14
C LEU A 349 -0.36 -6.23 -2.21
N LEU A 350 -1.62 -5.92 -1.93
CA LEU A 350 -2.63 -5.65 -2.94
C LEU A 350 -2.81 -4.14 -2.97
N ILE A 351 -2.62 -3.54 -4.15
CA ILE A 351 -2.65 -2.08 -4.32
C ILE A 351 -3.70 -1.73 -5.35
N GLU A 352 -4.64 -0.90 -4.95
CA GLU A 352 -5.59 -0.26 -5.86
C GLU A 352 -5.04 1.10 -6.29
N VAL A 353 -4.93 1.36 -7.59
CA VAL A 353 -4.48 2.63 -8.15
C VAL A 353 -5.64 3.31 -8.86
N GLY A 354 -6.24 4.31 -8.22
CA GLY A 354 -7.45 4.94 -8.73
C GLY A 354 -8.61 3.96 -8.89
N ALA A 355 -9.43 4.22 -9.89
CA ALA A 355 -10.60 3.41 -10.26
C ALA A 355 -10.89 3.51 -11.76
N GLN A 356 -11.91 2.79 -12.25
CA GLN A 356 -12.35 2.88 -13.65
C GLN A 356 -12.76 4.29 -14.11
N THR A 357 -12.95 5.20 -13.17
CA THR A 357 -13.30 6.60 -13.45
C THR A 357 -12.06 7.50 -13.61
N ASN A 358 -10.86 7.03 -13.25
CA ASN A 358 -9.61 7.73 -13.50
C ASN A 358 -9.14 7.55 -14.95
N THR A 359 -8.28 8.46 -15.42
CA THR A 359 -7.59 8.30 -16.71
C THR A 359 -6.29 7.50 -16.54
N VAL A 360 -5.78 6.98 -17.66
CA VAL A 360 -4.47 6.30 -17.72
C VAL A 360 -3.35 7.24 -17.27
N GLU A 361 -3.45 8.54 -17.61
CA GLU A 361 -2.43 9.54 -17.23
C GLU A 361 -2.44 9.85 -15.73
N GLU A 362 -3.60 9.78 -15.07
CA GLU A 362 -3.71 9.99 -13.62
C GLU A 362 -3.14 8.80 -12.82
N ALA A 363 -3.22 7.59 -13.37
CA ALA A 363 -2.74 6.35 -12.77
C ALA A 363 -1.22 6.20 -12.93
#